data_fa142c275fd13e3f57be39f3f3912798
#
_entry.id   fa142c275fd13e3f57be39f3f3912798
#
_cell.length_a   1.000
_cell.length_b   1.000
_cell.length_c   1.000
_cell.angle_alpha   90.00
_cell.angle_beta   90.00
_cell.angle_gamma   90.00
#
_symmetry.space_group_name_H-M   'P 1'
#
loop_
_entity.id
_entity.type
_entity.pdbx_description
1 polymer ?
#
loop_
_entity_poly.entity_id
_entity_poly.type
_entity_poly.pdbx_seq_one_letter_code
_entity_poly.pdbx_strand_id
1 'polypeptide(L)'
;MSWADLKLSQTVERSFRAEKASELSLPGAIVLLEGGVVGVIAAKIYAVEPLTLALISAAPMFANLSSFFWSKIAAGRSKVAVACLLQALIIACVVAVALVPSGEWGSFVLVSSMIASRVLLAGIVTVRSVIWSLNYARHQRARATSQLQMINAVITVLISSAIGPLLDTYPNSVAWIYWTGAVLGCLGLALFAQVRVVGEGRQRVRERRERRNPETAMGFLEILKTDRLFRWYQMNMFAAGFGAMLIEAPLIFIITRQMQASYT
;
A
#
# COMPACT_ATOMS: atom_id res chain seq x y z
N MET A 1 -14.70 3.94 26.49
CA MET A 1 -13.49 4.76 26.33
C MET A 1 -13.59 5.47 24.98
N SER A 2 -13.83 6.78 24.97
CA SER A 2 -14.13 7.56 23.75
C SER A 2 -12.92 7.58 22.82
N TRP A 3 -13.18 7.41 21.52
CA TRP A 3 -12.17 7.53 20.46
C TRP A 3 -11.63 8.95 20.27
N ALA A 4 -12.22 9.93 21.00
CA ALA A 4 -11.95 11.35 20.84
C ALA A 4 -10.74 11.89 21.62
N ASP A 5 -10.18 11.16 22.59
CA ASP A 5 -9.23 11.75 23.57
C ASP A 5 -7.74 11.50 23.25
N LEU A 6 -7.35 11.62 21.98
CA LEU A 6 -5.92 11.72 21.64
C LEU A 6 -5.44 13.14 21.98
N LYS A 7 -4.79 13.33 23.15
CA LYS A 7 -4.10 14.58 23.48
C LYS A 7 -2.83 14.71 22.63
N LEU A 8 -2.97 15.26 21.44
CA LEU A 8 -1.87 15.52 20.51
C LEU A 8 -1.46 17.00 20.60
N SER A 9 -0.19 17.30 20.37
CA SER A 9 0.22 18.70 20.15
C SER A 9 -0.46 19.27 18.90
N GLN A 10 -0.68 20.57 18.82
CA GLN A 10 -1.40 21.20 17.69
C GLN A 10 -0.81 20.80 16.32
N THR A 11 0.52 20.70 16.22
CA THR A 11 1.18 20.31 14.96
C THR A 11 0.88 18.85 14.60
N VAL A 12 0.92 17.94 15.58
CA VAL A 12 0.64 16.53 15.38
C VAL A 12 -0.84 16.33 15.07
N GLU A 13 -1.73 17.09 15.73
CA GLU A 13 -3.15 17.02 15.46
C GLU A 13 -3.49 17.45 14.01
N ARG A 14 -2.89 18.55 13.53
CA ARG A 14 -3.04 18.96 12.12
C ARG A 14 -2.54 17.88 11.16
N SER A 15 -1.37 17.29 11.44
CA SER A 15 -0.83 16.19 10.64
C SER A 15 -1.75 14.97 10.66
N PHE A 16 -2.31 14.62 11.81
CA PHE A 16 -3.26 13.51 11.93
C PHE A 16 -4.56 13.76 11.16
N ARG A 17 -5.06 14.99 11.15
CA ARG A 17 -6.22 15.36 10.32
C ARG A 17 -5.92 15.27 8.83
N ALA A 18 -4.72 15.70 8.41
CA ALA A 18 -4.27 15.58 7.02
C ALA A 18 -4.11 14.10 6.60
N GLU A 19 -3.52 13.25 7.46
CA GLU A 19 -3.45 11.81 7.23
C GLU A 19 -4.86 11.19 7.12
N LYS A 20 -5.79 11.53 8.03
CA LYS A 20 -7.18 11.04 7.95
C LYS A 20 -7.86 11.44 6.65
N ALA A 21 -7.72 12.72 6.24
CA ALA A 21 -8.29 13.21 5.00
C ALA A 21 -7.68 12.50 3.77
N SER A 22 -6.37 12.22 3.81
CA SER A 22 -5.71 11.42 2.78
C SER A 22 -6.26 9.99 2.71
N GLU A 23 -6.52 9.34 3.86
CA GLU A 23 -7.08 7.98 3.90
C GLU A 23 -8.55 7.90 3.41
N LEU A 24 -9.22 9.02 3.21
CA LEU A 24 -10.55 9.04 2.58
C LEU A 24 -10.48 8.97 1.05
N SER A 25 -9.36 9.35 0.44
CA SER A 25 -9.26 9.47 -1.03
C SER A 25 -8.16 8.62 -1.63
N LEU A 26 -7.00 8.50 -1.00
CA LEU A 26 -5.86 7.73 -1.52
C LEU A 26 -6.18 6.25 -1.80
N PRO A 27 -6.99 5.55 -0.96
CA PRO A 27 -7.39 4.17 -1.24
C PRO A 27 -8.08 3.99 -2.59
N GLY A 28 -8.72 5.05 -3.13
CA GLY A 28 -9.34 5.02 -4.46
C GLY A 28 -8.36 4.70 -5.60
N ALA A 29 -7.11 5.10 -5.47
CA ALA A 29 -6.08 4.72 -6.43
C ALA A 29 -5.47 3.34 -6.10
N ILE A 30 -5.24 3.06 -4.82
CA ILE A 30 -4.54 1.85 -4.38
C ILE A 30 -5.37 0.60 -4.67
N VAL A 31 -6.66 0.62 -4.41
CA VAL A 31 -7.57 -0.52 -4.59
C VAL A 31 -7.65 -1.01 -6.04
N LEU A 32 -7.40 -0.12 -7.00
CA LEU A 32 -7.40 -0.45 -8.43
C LEU A 32 -6.17 -1.23 -8.89
N LEU A 33 -5.12 -1.28 -8.06
CA LEU A 33 -3.91 -2.07 -8.31
C LEU A 33 -3.67 -3.12 -7.21
N GLU A 34 -4.61 -3.23 -6.24
CA GLU A 34 -4.48 -4.11 -5.09
C GLU A 34 -5.83 -4.76 -4.73
N GLY A 35 -5.77 -6.00 -4.26
CA GLY A 35 -6.94 -6.73 -3.77
C GLY A 35 -7.70 -7.52 -4.82
N GLY A 36 -8.83 -8.10 -4.38
CA GLY A 36 -9.63 -9.03 -5.19
C GLY A 36 -10.24 -8.42 -6.44
N VAL A 37 -10.65 -7.14 -6.39
CA VAL A 37 -11.29 -6.45 -7.53
C VAL A 37 -10.38 -6.41 -8.74
N VAL A 38 -9.11 -6.02 -8.56
CA VAL A 38 -8.17 -5.98 -9.68
C VAL A 38 -7.82 -7.38 -10.19
N GLY A 39 -7.83 -8.40 -9.33
CA GLY A 39 -7.68 -9.79 -9.75
C GLY A 39 -8.83 -10.24 -10.67
N VAL A 40 -10.06 -9.85 -10.34
CA VAL A 40 -11.25 -10.12 -11.19
C VAL A 40 -11.18 -9.35 -12.51
N ILE A 41 -10.78 -8.07 -12.49
CA ILE A 41 -10.55 -7.26 -13.71
C ILE A 41 -9.49 -7.92 -14.59
N ALA A 42 -8.36 -8.33 -14.01
CA ALA A 42 -7.28 -9.02 -14.72
C ALA A 42 -7.74 -10.32 -15.37
N ALA A 43 -8.53 -11.14 -14.64
CA ALA A 43 -9.01 -12.43 -15.13
C ALA A 43 -10.10 -12.31 -16.20
N LYS A 44 -11.06 -11.38 -16.05
CA LYS A 44 -12.23 -11.27 -16.92
C LYS A 44 -12.04 -10.34 -18.12
N ILE A 45 -11.44 -9.18 -17.91
CA ILE A 45 -11.33 -8.13 -18.92
C ILE A 45 -10.02 -8.25 -19.70
N TYR A 46 -8.91 -8.48 -18.99
CA TYR A 46 -7.61 -8.63 -19.62
C TYR A 46 -7.23 -10.07 -19.93
N ALA A 47 -8.07 -11.04 -19.58
CA ALA A 47 -7.88 -12.48 -19.82
C ALA A 47 -6.48 -13.01 -19.43
N VAL A 48 -5.93 -12.49 -18.35
CA VAL A 48 -4.59 -12.84 -17.84
C VAL A 48 -4.53 -14.33 -17.54
N GLU A 49 -3.40 -14.96 -17.89
CA GLU A 49 -3.18 -16.39 -17.66
C GLU A 49 -3.18 -16.77 -16.17
N PRO A 50 -3.61 -17.98 -15.81
CA PRO A 50 -3.67 -18.44 -14.42
C PRO A 50 -2.32 -18.34 -13.68
N LEU A 51 -1.21 -18.65 -14.37
CA LEU A 51 0.13 -18.54 -13.79
C LEU A 51 0.48 -17.09 -13.44
N THR A 52 0.18 -16.16 -14.34
CA THR A 52 0.40 -14.73 -14.11
C THR A 52 -0.47 -14.21 -12.97
N LEU A 53 -1.71 -14.69 -12.87
CA LEU A 53 -2.61 -14.36 -11.75
C LEU A 53 -2.04 -14.86 -10.42
N ALA A 54 -1.48 -16.07 -10.39
CA ALA A 54 -0.79 -16.60 -9.21
C ALA A 54 0.44 -15.77 -8.81
N LEU A 55 1.23 -15.31 -9.80
CA LEU A 55 2.37 -14.41 -9.55
C LEU A 55 1.92 -13.06 -8.98
N ILE A 56 0.85 -12.49 -9.49
CA ILE A 56 0.26 -11.25 -8.95
C ILE A 56 -0.17 -11.45 -7.49
N SER A 57 -0.85 -12.55 -7.18
CA SER A 57 -1.28 -12.87 -5.81
C SER A 57 -0.10 -13.09 -4.86
N ALA A 58 1.02 -13.61 -5.35
CA ALA A 58 2.26 -13.78 -4.58
C ALA A 58 3.08 -12.48 -4.45
N ALA A 59 2.83 -11.48 -5.30
CA ALA A 59 3.62 -10.25 -5.36
C ALA A 59 3.76 -9.51 -4.00
N PRO A 60 2.74 -9.43 -3.13
CA PRO A 60 2.87 -8.77 -1.82
C PRO A 60 3.95 -9.39 -0.93
N MET A 61 4.12 -10.72 -0.98
CA MET A 61 5.13 -11.42 -0.21
C MET A 61 6.55 -11.00 -0.62
N PHE A 62 6.82 -11.00 -1.93
CA PHE A 62 8.10 -10.55 -2.46
C PHE A 62 8.31 -9.05 -2.29
N ALA A 63 7.25 -8.27 -2.43
CA ALA A 63 7.30 -6.82 -2.23
C ALA A 63 7.72 -6.46 -0.79
N ASN A 64 7.28 -7.20 0.22
CA ASN A 64 7.65 -6.96 1.60
C ASN A 64 9.15 -7.12 1.87
N LEU A 65 9.85 -7.96 1.09
CA LEU A 65 11.31 -8.05 1.15
C LEU A 65 11.98 -6.73 0.72
N SER A 66 11.33 -5.95 -0.12
CA SER A 66 11.83 -4.64 -0.55
C SER A 66 11.86 -3.59 0.57
N SER A 67 11.18 -3.80 1.69
CA SER A 67 11.13 -2.89 2.83
C SER A 67 12.52 -2.51 3.35
N PHE A 68 13.45 -3.46 3.29
CA PHE A 68 14.85 -3.23 3.65
C PHE A 68 15.52 -2.19 2.74
N PHE A 69 15.29 -2.25 1.43
CA PHE A 69 15.81 -1.27 0.47
C PHE A 69 15.16 0.09 0.69
N TRP A 70 13.85 0.13 0.93
CA TRP A 70 13.13 1.37 1.18
C TRP A 70 13.58 2.08 2.45
N SER A 71 13.89 1.33 3.51
CA SER A 71 14.46 1.91 4.73
C SER A 71 15.79 2.61 4.47
N LYS A 72 16.67 2.01 3.65
CA LYS A 72 17.95 2.59 3.23
C LYS A 72 17.78 3.82 2.31
N ILE A 73 16.83 3.76 1.37
CA ILE A 73 16.52 4.86 0.45
C ILE A 73 15.97 6.06 1.22
N ALA A 74 15.10 5.83 2.19
CA ALA A 74 14.48 6.86 3.00
C ALA A 74 15.43 7.44 4.07
N ALA A 75 16.52 6.75 4.42
CA ALA A 75 17.46 7.19 5.44
C ALA A 75 18.09 8.54 5.06
N GLY A 76 18.05 9.51 6.00
CA GLY A 76 18.59 10.85 5.82
C GLY A 76 17.79 11.77 4.88
N ARG A 77 16.64 11.33 4.35
CA ARG A 77 15.72 12.09 3.50
C ARG A 77 14.45 12.49 4.26
N SER A 78 13.67 13.40 3.68
CA SER A 78 12.34 13.71 4.21
C SER A 78 11.41 12.52 4.01
N LYS A 79 10.82 12.04 5.12
CA LYS A 79 9.93 10.88 5.11
C LYS A 79 8.65 11.19 4.34
N VAL A 80 8.10 12.40 4.54
CA VAL A 80 6.91 12.83 3.81
C VAL A 80 7.20 12.93 2.31
N ALA A 81 8.31 13.55 1.91
CA ALA A 81 8.66 13.66 0.50
C ALA A 81 8.87 12.30 -0.18
N VAL A 82 9.52 11.34 0.51
CA VAL A 82 9.68 9.97 -0.01
C VAL A 82 8.32 9.28 -0.13
N ALA A 83 7.45 9.36 0.89
CA ALA A 83 6.12 8.78 0.83
C ALA A 83 5.28 9.39 -0.30
N CYS A 84 5.31 10.72 -0.48
CA CYS A 84 4.64 11.40 -1.59
C CYS A 84 5.15 10.94 -2.96
N LEU A 85 6.45 10.77 -3.12
CA LEU A 85 7.03 10.26 -4.36
C LEU A 85 6.52 8.85 -4.68
N LEU A 86 6.49 7.96 -3.68
CA LEU A 86 6.00 6.59 -3.85
C LEU A 86 4.50 6.57 -4.19
N GLN A 87 3.69 7.41 -3.54
CA GLN A 87 2.27 7.58 -3.85
C GLN A 87 2.08 8.10 -5.28
N ALA A 88 2.86 9.11 -5.70
CA ALA A 88 2.82 9.64 -7.07
C ALA A 88 3.14 8.56 -8.11
N LEU A 89 4.11 7.67 -7.84
CA LEU A 89 4.44 6.56 -8.72
C LEU A 89 3.30 5.53 -8.79
N ILE A 90 2.61 5.25 -7.69
CA ILE A 90 1.40 4.38 -7.72
C ILE A 90 0.32 5.04 -8.58
N ILE A 91 0.07 6.34 -8.42
CA ILE A 91 -0.91 7.06 -9.24
C ILE A 91 -0.50 7.03 -10.72
N ALA A 92 0.78 7.16 -11.04
CA ALA A 92 1.28 7.01 -12.41
C ALA A 92 1.02 5.60 -12.98
N CYS A 93 1.14 4.54 -12.17
CA CYS A 93 0.75 3.19 -12.57
C CYS A 93 -0.77 3.08 -12.85
N VAL A 94 -1.61 3.72 -12.03
CA VAL A 94 -3.06 3.77 -12.26
C VAL A 94 -3.38 4.48 -13.58
N VAL A 95 -2.74 5.63 -13.83
CA VAL A 95 -2.89 6.38 -15.09
C VAL A 95 -2.40 5.57 -16.29
N ALA A 96 -1.28 4.84 -16.14
CA ALA A 96 -0.77 3.99 -17.22
C ALA A 96 -1.78 2.93 -17.65
N VAL A 97 -2.47 2.30 -16.68
CA VAL A 97 -3.55 1.34 -16.99
C VAL A 97 -4.75 2.04 -17.64
N ALA A 98 -5.11 3.25 -17.21
CA ALA A 98 -6.21 4.02 -17.78
C ALA A 98 -5.98 4.41 -19.25
N LEU A 99 -4.72 4.60 -19.66
CA LEU A 99 -4.34 5.04 -21.01
C LEU A 99 -4.25 3.91 -22.03
N VAL A 100 -4.05 2.67 -21.57
CA VAL A 100 -3.83 1.53 -22.50
C VAL A 100 -5.11 0.72 -22.61
N PRO A 101 -5.63 0.51 -23.85
CA PRO A 101 -6.84 -0.29 -24.08
C PRO A 101 -6.60 -1.76 -23.71
N SER A 102 -7.71 -2.49 -23.46
CA SER A 102 -7.68 -3.94 -23.23
C SER A 102 -7.09 -4.68 -24.44
N GLY A 103 -6.12 -5.55 -24.16
CA GLY A 103 -5.38 -6.30 -25.18
C GLY A 103 -4.08 -6.84 -24.59
N GLU A 104 -3.22 -7.43 -25.39
CA GLU A 104 -1.94 -7.97 -24.93
C GLU A 104 -1.07 -6.92 -24.21
N TRP A 105 -0.94 -5.73 -24.81
CA TRP A 105 -0.24 -4.61 -24.19
C TRP A 105 -0.92 -4.11 -22.92
N GLY A 106 -2.25 -4.08 -22.92
CA GLY A 106 -3.02 -3.71 -21.73
C GLY A 106 -2.81 -4.70 -20.57
N SER A 107 -2.80 -6.00 -20.86
CA SER A 107 -2.52 -7.05 -19.88
C SER A 107 -1.11 -6.89 -19.28
N PHE A 108 -0.10 -6.63 -20.14
CA PHE A 108 1.27 -6.39 -19.68
C PHE A 108 1.38 -5.14 -18.79
N VAL A 109 0.76 -4.02 -19.20
CA VAL A 109 0.76 -2.78 -18.41
C VAL A 109 0.03 -2.97 -17.08
N LEU A 110 -1.12 -3.65 -17.08
CA LEU A 110 -1.84 -3.95 -15.83
C LEU A 110 -0.98 -4.76 -14.87
N VAL A 111 -0.45 -5.90 -15.33
CA VAL A 111 0.34 -6.82 -14.51
C VAL A 111 1.60 -6.14 -13.96
N SER A 112 2.34 -5.44 -14.81
CA SER A 112 3.54 -4.72 -14.39
C SER A 112 3.21 -3.59 -13.40
N SER A 113 2.11 -2.87 -13.61
CA SER A 113 1.61 -1.83 -12.68
C SER A 113 1.21 -2.42 -11.33
N MET A 114 0.55 -3.59 -11.32
CA MET A 114 0.19 -4.29 -10.09
C MET A 114 1.44 -4.71 -9.29
N ILE A 115 2.42 -5.33 -9.93
CA ILE A 115 3.66 -5.73 -9.28
C ILE A 115 4.43 -4.50 -8.77
N ALA A 116 4.57 -3.47 -9.60
CA ALA A 116 5.24 -2.23 -9.21
C ALA A 116 4.55 -1.56 -8.02
N SER A 117 3.21 -1.45 -8.04
CA SER A 117 2.45 -0.85 -6.94
C SER A 117 2.66 -1.58 -5.61
N ARG A 118 2.77 -2.92 -5.62
CA ARG A 118 3.07 -3.71 -4.41
C ARG A 118 4.43 -3.35 -3.81
N VAL A 119 5.45 -3.23 -4.65
CA VAL A 119 6.80 -2.83 -4.22
C VAL A 119 6.81 -1.40 -3.67
N LEU A 120 6.11 -0.47 -4.34
CA LEU A 120 5.98 0.92 -3.90
C LEU A 120 5.19 1.02 -2.59
N LEU A 121 4.11 0.23 -2.44
CA LEU A 121 3.29 0.20 -1.23
C LEU A 121 4.08 -0.30 -0.02
N ALA A 122 4.92 -1.33 -0.17
CA ALA A 122 5.84 -1.77 0.88
C ALA A 122 6.78 -0.63 1.33
N GLY A 123 7.21 0.21 0.39
CA GLY A 123 7.96 1.44 0.67
C GLY A 123 7.16 2.46 1.47
N ILE A 124 5.91 2.72 1.07
CA ILE A 124 5.00 3.63 1.77
C ILE A 124 4.80 3.17 3.21
N VAL A 125 4.48 1.89 3.43
CA VAL A 125 4.28 1.31 4.77
C VAL A 125 5.54 1.47 5.62
N THR A 126 6.71 1.18 5.06
CA THR A 126 8.01 1.34 5.74
C THR A 126 8.25 2.78 6.17
N VAL A 127 8.04 3.74 5.29
CA VAL A 127 8.26 5.16 5.56
C VAL A 127 7.23 5.73 6.54
N ARG A 128 5.95 5.35 6.40
CA ARG A 128 4.86 5.77 7.30
C ARG A 128 5.08 5.25 8.72
N SER A 129 5.62 4.06 8.90
CA SER A 129 5.94 3.53 10.22
C SER A 129 6.92 4.44 10.98
N VAL A 130 7.89 5.04 10.27
CA VAL A 130 8.82 6.04 10.84
C VAL A 130 8.10 7.35 11.16
N ILE A 131 7.24 7.86 10.26
CA ILE A 131 6.42 9.06 10.51
C ILE A 131 5.60 8.87 11.79
N TRP A 132 4.91 7.74 11.92
CA TRP A 132 4.09 7.42 13.09
C TRP A 132 4.91 7.29 14.37
N SER A 133 6.14 6.74 14.25
CA SER A 133 7.04 6.62 15.41
C SER A 133 7.52 7.97 15.94
N LEU A 134 7.62 8.98 15.09
CA LEU A 134 8.05 10.34 15.44
C LEU A 134 6.87 11.22 15.89
N ASN A 135 5.71 11.10 15.25
CA ASN A 135 4.56 11.93 15.55
C ASN A 135 3.74 11.45 16.75
N TYR A 136 3.64 10.12 16.96
CA TYR A 136 2.77 9.59 18.01
C TYR A 136 3.58 8.97 19.16
N ALA A 137 3.29 9.41 20.38
CA ALA A 137 3.87 8.83 21.58
C ALA A 137 3.54 7.34 21.65
N ARG A 138 4.45 6.55 22.26
CA ARG A 138 4.36 5.07 22.27
C ARG A 138 2.99 4.54 22.73
N HIS A 139 2.40 5.16 23.76
CA HIS A 139 1.11 4.76 24.32
C HIS A 139 -0.11 5.18 23.47
N GLN A 140 0.04 6.13 22.55
CA GLN A 140 -1.03 6.63 21.67
C GLN A 140 -0.91 6.10 20.24
N ARG A 141 0.26 5.60 19.86
CA ARG A 141 0.58 5.19 18.48
C ARG A 141 -0.39 4.14 17.96
N ALA A 142 -0.59 3.06 18.71
CA ALA A 142 -1.50 1.98 18.31
C ALA A 142 -2.91 2.51 18.04
N ARG A 143 -3.41 3.44 18.88
CA ARG A 143 -4.73 4.04 18.72
C ARG A 143 -4.81 4.95 17.49
N ALA A 144 -3.80 5.78 17.26
CA ALA A 144 -3.76 6.66 16.08
C ALA A 144 -3.68 5.85 14.78
N THR A 145 -2.79 4.86 14.72
CA THR A 145 -2.63 4.03 13.53
C THR A 145 -3.84 3.14 13.26
N SER A 146 -4.49 2.58 14.31
CA SER A 146 -5.70 1.78 14.12
C SER A 146 -6.87 2.61 13.55
N GLN A 147 -7.00 3.89 13.94
CA GLN A 147 -8.02 4.78 13.36
C GLN A 147 -7.75 5.02 11.87
N LEU A 148 -6.50 5.27 11.48
CA LEU A 148 -6.13 5.46 10.07
C LEU A 148 -6.40 4.19 9.27
N GLN A 149 -6.01 3.03 9.77
CA GLN A 149 -6.25 1.75 9.12
C GLN A 149 -7.73 1.40 9.01
N MET A 150 -8.53 1.74 10.03
CA MET A 150 -9.97 1.53 9.97
C MET A 150 -10.64 2.39 8.88
N ILE A 151 -10.25 3.66 8.76
CA ILE A 151 -10.74 4.53 7.68
C ILE A 151 -10.35 3.94 6.32
N ASN A 152 -9.06 3.58 6.15
CA ASN A 152 -8.57 2.96 4.93
C ASN A 152 -9.38 1.71 4.56
N ALA A 153 -9.58 0.78 5.51
CA ALA A 153 -10.33 -0.45 5.29
C ALA A 153 -11.79 -0.19 4.88
N VAL A 154 -12.48 0.71 5.58
CA VAL A 154 -13.88 1.08 5.25
C VAL A 154 -13.97 1.66 3.85
N ILE A 155 -13.10 2.60 3.50
CA ILE A 155 -13.09 3.21 2.16
C ILE A 155 -12.75 2.18 1.09
N THR A 156 -11.77 1.30 1.33
CA THR A 156 -11.42 0.22 0.42
C THR A 156 -12.61 -0.70 0.15
N VAL A 157 -13.34 -1.12 1.20
CA VAL A 157 -14.54 -1.95 1.06
C VAL A 157 -15.63 -1.23 0.27
N LEU A 158 -15.91 0.04 0.59
CA LEU A 158 -16.94 0.82 -0.10
C LEU A 158 -16.62 0.96 -1.60
N ILE A 159 -15.38 1.30 -1.94
CA ILE A 159 -14.97 1.44 -3.34
C ILE A 159 -15.01 0.09 -4.05
N SER A 160 -14.48 -0.99 -3.44
CA SER A 160 -14.52 -2.32 -4.02
C SER A 160 -15.96 -2.80 -4.28
N SER A 161 -16.86 -2.56 -3.33
CA SER A 161 -18.29 -2.92 -3.47
C SER A 161 -19.01 -2.09 -4.53
N ALA A 162 -18.56 -0.88 -4.82
CA ALA A 162 -19.15 -0.03 -5.86
C ALA A 162 -18.67 -0.40 -7.27
N ILE A 163 -17.43 -0.88 -7.40
CA ILE A 163 -16.83 -1.23 -8.71
C ILE A 163 -17.51 -2.44 -9.34
N GLY A 164 -17.87 -3.47 -8.55
CA GLY A 164 -18.51 -4.69 -9.06
C GLY A 164 -19.77 -4.39 -9.87
N PRO A 165 -20.83 -3.82 -9.27
CA PRO A 165 -22.07 -3.47 -9.96
C PRO A 165 -21.88 -2.52 -11.14
N LEU A 166 -20.90 -1.61 -11.03
CA LEU A 166 -20.57 -0.67 -12.12
C LEU A 166 -20.03 -1.41 -13.34
N LEU A 167 -19.17 -2.40 -13.14
CA LEU A 167 -18.62 -3.23 -14.24
C LEU A 167 -19.65 -4.19 -14.81
N ASP A 168 -20.59 -4.71 -14.00
CA ASP A 168 -21.69 -5.55 -14.50
C ASP A 168 -22.61 -4.74 -15.41
N THR A 169 -22.88 -3.46 -15.07
CA THR A 169 -23.79 -2.62 -15.85
C THR A 169 -23.07 -1.99 -17.07
N TYR A 170 -21.81 -1.60 -16.90
CA TYR A 170 -21.03 -0.90 -17.91
C TYR A 170 -19.63 -1.52 -18.08
N PRO A 171 -19.47 -2.64 -18.80
CA PRO A 171 -18.20 -3.36 -18.94
C PRO A 171 -17.06 -2.49 -19.55
N ASN A 172 -17.42 -1.51 -20.34
CA ASN A 172 -16.47 -0.59 -21.00
C ASN A 172 -16.01 0.58 -20.10
N SER A 173 -16.48 0.65 -18.85
CA SER A 173 -16.17 1.75 -17.93
C SER A 173 -14.82 1.61 -17.24
N VAL A 174 -14.03 0.58 -17.52
CA VAL A 174 -12.73 0.31 -16.86
C VAL A 174 -11.82 1.53 -16.88
N ALA A 175 -11.63 2.14 -18.03
CA ALA A 175 -10.77 3.34 -18.15
C ALA A 175 -11.26 4.48 -17.26
N TRP A 176 -12.58 4.71 -17.20
CA TRP A 176 -13.16 5.74 -16.33
C TRP A 176 -12.98 5.47 -14.85
N ILE A 177 -13.06 4.19 -14.45
CA ILE A 177 -12.79 3.77 -13.07
C ILE A 177 -11.32 4.11 -12.69
N TYR A 178 -10.37 3.77 -13.57
CA TYR A 178 -8.95 4.09 -13.34
C TYR A 178 -8.69 5.60 -13.33
N TRP A 179 -9.32 6.37 -14.23
CA TRP A 179 -9.22 7.84 -14.20
C TRP A 179 -9.78 8.44 -12.92
N THR A 180 -10.95 7.96 -12.46
CA THR A 180 -11.53 8.39 -11.18
C THR A 180 -10.61 8.05 -10.01
N GLY A 181 -10.04 6.85 -10.01
CA GLY A 181 -9.04 6.44 -9.01
C GLY A 181 -7.80 7.32 -9.02
N ALA A 182 -7.30 7.70 -10.21
CA ALA A 182 -6.15 8.60 -10.33
C ALA A 182 -6.45 9.99 -9.74
N VAL A 183 -7.63 10.54 -10.01
CA VAL A 183 -8.05 11.84 -9.42
C VAL A 183 -8.15 11.76 -7.90
N LEU A 184 -8.78 10.70 -7.37
CA LEU A 184 -8.84 10.47 -5.92
C LEU A 184 -7.44 10.28 -5.32
N GLY A 185 -6.56 9.57 -6.01
CA GLY A 185 -5.17 9.41 -5.63
C GLY A 185 -4.41 10.73 -5.55
N CYS A 186 -4.56 11.60 -6.57
CA CYS A 186 -3.96 12.94 -6.57
C CYS A 186 -4.47 13.80 -5.42
N LEU A 187 -5.76 13.75 -5.13
CA LEU A 187 -6.34 14.45 -3.98
C LEU A 187 -5.74 13.92 -2.67
N GLY A 188 -5.68 12.60 -2.49
CA GLY A 188 -5.08 11.97 -1.32
C GLY A 188 -3.61 12.32 -1.13
N LEU A 189 -2.85 12.34 -2.23
CA LEU A 189 -1.44 12.78 -2.25
C LEU A 189 -1.30 14.24 -1.81
N ALA A 190 -2.11 15.15 -2.33
CA ALA A 190 -2.09 16.57 -1.98
C ALA A 190 -2.43 16.80 -0.49
N LEU A 191 -3.34 16.00 0.07
CA LEU A 191 -3.68 16.03 1.48
C LEU A 191 -2.53 15.45 2.33
N PHE A 192 -1.94 14.33 1.92
CA PHE A 192 -0.80 13.72 2.62
C PHE A 192 0.44 14.63 2.62
N ALA A 193 0.67 15.39 1.56
CA ALA A 193 1.79 16.33 1.48
C ALA A 193 1.76 17.44 2.56
N GLN A 194 0.61 17.65 3.20
CA GLN A 194 0.45 18.61 4.30
C GLN A 194 0.90 18.04 5.66
N VAL A 195 1.20 16.74 5.73
CA VAL A 195 1.69 16.08 6.94
C VAL A 195 3.04 16.67 7.35
N ARG A 196 3.18 16.98 8.62
CA ARG A 196 4.44 17.46 9.20
C ARG A 196 4.95 16.45 10.23
N VAL A 197 6.24 16.19 10.20
CA VAL A 197 6.90 15.23 11.09
C VAL A 197 7.69 15.97 12.14
N VAL A 198 7.32 15.73 13.41
CA VAL A 198 7.99 16.37 14.56
C VAL A 198 9.37 15.77 14.76
N GLY A 199 10.40 16.64 14.87
CA GLY A 199 11.77 16.18 15.10
C GLY A 199 12.46 15.53 13.88
N GLU A 200 11.87 15.58 12.70
CA GLU A 200 12.43 14.98 11.48
C GLU A 200 13.86 15.46 11.17
N GLY A 201 14.17 16.74 11.46
CA GLY A 201 15.50 17.28 11.24
C GLY A 201 16.59 16.55 12.06
N ARG A 202 16.31 16.30 13.35
CA ARG A 202 17.22 15.55 14.23
C ARG A 202 17.39 14.11 13.77
N GLN A 203 16.28 13.48 13.37
CA GLN A 203 16.28 12.11 12.86
C GLN A 203 17.13 11.99 11.58
N ARG A 204 16.98 12.92 10.63
CA ARG A 204 17.77 12.95 9.39
C ARG A 204 19.27 13.08 9.65
N VAL A 205 19.66 13.95 10.58
CA VAL A 205 21.09 14.12 10.95
C VAL A 205 21.63 12.83 11.57
N ARG A 206 20.86 12.20 12.47
CA ARG A 206 21.24 10.93 13.09
C ARG A 206 21.41 9.82 12.03
N GLU A 207 20.46 9.64 11.15
CA GLU A 207 20.49 8.63 10.09
C GLU A 207 21.66 8.85 9.11
N ARG A 208 22.00 10.11 8.79
CA ARG A 208 23.17 10.44 7.96
C ARG A 208 24.48 10.08 8.68
N ARG A 209 24.56 10.27 9.99
CA ARG A 209 25.72 9.91 10.79
C ARG A 209 25.89 8.39 10.87
N GLU A 210 24.81 7.66 11.12
CA GLU A 210 24.78 6.18 11.14
C GLU A 210 25.17 5.59 9.77
N ARG A 211 24.75 6.21 8.68
CA ARG A 211 25.12 5.80 7.32
C ARG A 211 26.61 5.99 7.01
N ARG A 212 27.28 6.95 7.67
CA ARG A 212 28.72 7.17 7.52
C ARG A 212 29.58 6.17 8.31
N ASN A 213 29.02 5.58 9.37
CA ASN A 213 29.70 4.58 10.21
C ASN A 213 28.89 3.27 10.16
N PRO A 214 29.05 2.47 9.09
CA PRO A 214 28.27 1.24 8.89
C PRO A 214 28.60 0.14 9.91
N GLU A 215 29.72 0.21 10.62
CA GLU A 215 30.12 -0.75 11.66
C GLU A 215 29.17 -0.79 12.87
N THR A 216 28.36 0.25 13.08
CA THR A 216 27.40 0.32 14.19
C THR A 216 25.99 -0.15 13.84
N ALA A 217 25.71 -0.40 12.56
CA ALA A 217 24.39 -0.84 12.10
C ALA A 217 24.39 -2.36 11.94
N MET A 218 23.77 -3.07 12.90
CA MET A 218 23.51 -4.51 12.76
C MET A 218 22.73 -4.77 11.47
N GLY A 219 23.25 -5.66 10.63
CA GLY A 219 22.55 -6.08 9.42
C GLY A 219 21.27 -6.86 9.75
N PHE A 220 20.27 -6.82 8.85
CA PHE A 220 19.01 -7.57 9.03
C PHE A 220 19.24 -9.05 9.35
N LEU A 221 20.18 -9.69 8.65
CA LEU A 221 20.54 -11.09 8.89
C LEU A 221 21.19 -11.33 10.26
N GLU A 222 21.92 -10.37 10.76
CA GLU A 222 22.55 -10.42 12.08
C GLU A 222 21.50 -10.29 13.18
N ILE A 223 20.54 -9.39 13.04
CA ILE A 223 19.38 -9.27 13.94
C ILE A 223 18.60 -10.59 13.96
N LEU A 224 18.35 -11.18 12.77
CA LEU A 224 17.61 -12.43 12.65
C LEU A 224 18.35 -13.62 13.33
N LYS A 225 19.68 -13.59 13.35
CA LYS A 225 20.50 -14.61 14.03
C LYS A 225 20.52 -14.40 15.54
N THR A 226 20.58 -13.15 16.00
CA THR A 226 20.79 -12.79 17.40
C THR A 226 19.50 -12.71 18.18
N ASP A 227 18.42 -12.15 17.60
CA ASP A 227 17.13 -11.99 18.27
C ASP A 227 16.18 -13.16 17.95
N ARG A 228 16.04 -14.08 18.92
CA ARG A 228 15.16 -15.25 18.80
C ARG A 228 13.68 -14.85 18.70
N LEU A 229 13.22 -13.82 19.43
CA LEU A 229 11.82 -13.37 19.39
C LEU A 229 11.48 -12.75 18.05
N PHE A 230 12.35 -11.90 17.55
CA PHE A 230 12.19 -11.29 16.22
C PHE A 230 12.15 -12.35 15.12
N ARG A 231 13.02 -13.36 15.17
CA ARG A 231 13.02 -14.49 14.23
C ARG A 231 11.70 -15.25 14.23
N TRP A 232 11.19 -15.64 15.42
CA TRP A 232 9.91 -16.34 15.55
C TRP A 232 8.73 -15.49 15.06
N TYR A 233 8.73 -14.20 15.37
CA TYR A 233 7.74 -13.26 14.85
C TYR A 233 7.74 -13.21 13.32
N GLN A 234 8.91 -13.08 12.71
CA GLN A 234 9.04 -13.05 11.25
C GLN A 234 8.62 -14.36 10.59
N MET A 235 8.99 -15.50 11.16
CA MET A 235 8.56 -16.82 10.65
C MET A 235 7.04 -16.97 10.72
N ASN A 236 6.42 -16.54 11.80
CA ASN A 236 4.97 -16.61 11.97
C ASN A 236 4.24 -15.69 10.96
N MET A 237 4.72 -14.45 10.80
CA MET A 237 4.19 -13.52 9.81
C MET A 237 4.34 -14.06 8.37
N PHE A 238 5.48 -14.68 8.08
CA PHE A 238 5.72 -15.30 6.77
C PHE A 238 4.75 -16.46 6.53
N ALA A 239 4.61 -17.38 7.50
CA ALA A 239 3.72 -18.54 7.37
C ALA A 239 2.25 -18.13 7.20
N ALA A 240 1.78 -17.15 8.00
CA ALA A 240 0.42 -16.63 7.91
C ALA A 240 0.17 -15.93 6.56
N GLY A 241 1.10 -15.10 6.10
CA GLY A 241 1.01 -14.42 4.81
C GLY A 241 1.05 -15.40 3.63
N PHE A 242 1.92 -16.38 3.68
CA PHE A 242 2.01 -17.44 2.67
C PHE A 242 0.71 -18.25 2.57
N GLY A 243 0.14 -18.67 3.73
CA GLY A 243 -1.12 -19.38 3.75
C GLY A 243 -2.29 -18.59 3.15
N ALA A 244 -2.38 -17.30 3.46
CA ALA A 244 -3.41 -16.43 2.91
C ALA A 244 -3.29 -16.29 1.37
N MET A 245 -2.08 -16.14 0.86
CA MET A 245 -1.84 -15.97 -0.58
C MET A 245 -2.04 -17.25 -1.40
N LEU A 246 -1.82 -18.43 -0.81
CA LEU A 246 -2.10 -19.71 -1.46
C LEU A 246 -3.59 -19.88 -1.82
N ILE A 247 -4.48 -19.23 -1.08
CA ILE A 247 -5.93 -19.35 -1.28
C ILE A 247 -6.44 -18.32 -2.28
N GLU A 248 -5.82 -17.15 -2.38
CA GLU A 248 -6.35 -16.02 -3.16
C GLU A 248 -6.41 -16.31 -4.66
N ALA A 249 -5.34 -16.81 -5.27
CA ALA A 249 -5.29 -17.07 -6.72
C ALA A 249 -6.24 -18.20 -7.16
N PRO A 250 -6.31 -19.39 -6.51
CA PRO A 250 -7.29 -20.42 -6.83
C PRO A 250 -8.72 -19.94 -6.63
N LEU A 251 -8.99 -19.15 -5.58
CA LEU A 251 -10.32 -18.62 -5.32
C LEU A 251 -10.78 -17.69 -6.45
N ILE A 252 -9.93 -16.75 -6.89
CA ILE A 252 -10.25 -15.87 -8.02
C ILE A 252 -10.50 -16.71 -9.29
N PHE A 253 -9.67 -17.72 -9.55
CA PHE A 253 -9.82 -18.58 -10.71
C PHE A 253 -11.14 -19.36 -10.69
N ILE A 254 -11.52 -19.95 -9.56
CA ILE A 254 -12.78 -20.69 -9.40
C ILE A 254 -13.97 -19.75 -9.62
N ILE A 255 -13.99 -18.60 -8.96
CA ILE A 255 -15.08 -17.63 -9.04
C ILE A 255 -15.25 -17.10 -10.47
N THR A 256 -14.14 -16.75 -11.13
CA THR A 256 -14.21 -16.08 -12.45
C THR A 256 -14.36 -17.02 -13.61
N ARG A 257 -13.71 -18.19 -13.59
CA ARG A 257 -13.66 -19.12 -14.72
C ARG A 257 -14.59 -20.33 -14.59
N GLN A 258 -14.71 -20.90 -13.38
CA GLN A 258 -15.56 -22.08 -13.18
C GLN A 258 -17.00 -21.70 -12.85
N MET A 259 -17.21 -20.75 -11.94
CA MET A 259 -18.55 -20.33 -11.53
C MET A 259 -19.13 -19.25 -12.44
N GLN A 260 -18.33 -18.63 -13.31
CA GLN A 260 -18.72 -17.50 -14.17
C GLN A 260 -19.52 -16.43 -13.39
N ALA A 261 -19.15 -16.23 -12.12
CA ALA A 261 -19.84 -15.29 -11.26
C ALA A 261 -19.81 -13.88 -11.84
N SER A 262 -20.79 -13.04 -11.51
CA SER A 262 -20.80 -11.62 -11.86
C SER A 262 -19.62 -10.88 -11.20
N TYR A 263 -19.45 -9.58 -11.46
CA TYR A 263 -18.45 -8.78 -10.76
C TYR A 263 -18.89 -8.41 -9.33
N THR A 264 -20.16 -8.65 -9.00
CA THR A 264 -20.76 -8.43 -7.66
C THR A 264 -20.55 -9.61 -6.73
#